data_90937dd1a34d93f0302649caca44845a
#
_entry.id   90937dd1a34d93f0302649caca44845a
#
_cell.length_a   1.000
_cell.length_b   1.000
_cell.length_c   1.000
_cell.angle_alpha   90.00
_cell.angle_beta   90.00
_cell.angle_gamma   90.00
#
_symmetry.space_group_name_H-M   'P 1'
#
loop_
_entity.id
_entity.type
_entity.pdbx_description
1 polymer ?
#
loop_
_entity_poly.entity_id
_entity_poly.type
_entity_poly.pdbx_seq_one_letter_code
_entity_poly.pdbx_strand_id
1 'polypeptide(L)'
;IVLLFFAKHTLEKLRPTTLLLLGGSGAIVRWLVIGSTTSLPWLFATSWLHALSFGATYLGAIRAVERRVPAEQRATAQGILGAAQAGGGMVFCGLIGGFTFKHYQGHAFYFMAGFAAVGVMLAMWLRRSR
;
A
#
# COMPACT_ATOMS: atom_id res chain seq x y z
N ILE A 1 4.49 -2.63 -15.33
CA ILE A 1 5.45 -3.76 -15.50
C ILE A 1 6.84 -3.23 -15.82
N VAL A 2 7.03 -2.39 -16.85
CA VAL A 2 8.35 -1.85 -17.26
C VAL A 2 9.01 -1.08 -16.11
N LEU A 3 8.28 -0.21 -15.43
CA LEU A 3 8.77 0.60 -14.31
C LEU A 3 9.15 -0.26 -13.10
N LEU A 4 8.39 -1.34 -12.84
CA LEU A 4 8.73 -2.33 -11.82
C LEU A 4 9.99 -3.11 -12.18
N PHE A 5 10.24 -3.36 -13.46
CA PHE A 5 11.45 -4.04 -13.93
C PHE A 5 12.70 -3.18 -13.68
N PHE A 6 12.66 -1.88 -14.04
CA PHE A 6 13.75 -0.96 -13.76
C PHE A 6 13.92 -0.64 -12.27
N ALA A 7 12.82 -0.53 -11.54
CA ALA A 7 12.85 -0.30 -10.10
C ALA A 7 13.25 -1.56 -9.31
N LYS A 8 13.10 -2.75 -9.88
CA LYS A 8 13.35 -4.04 -9.21
C LYS A 8 14.74 -4.06 -8.54
N HIS A 9 15.78 -3.74 -9.27
CA HIS A 9 17.15 -3.81 -8.76
C HIS A 9 17.40 -2.85 -7.58
N THR A 10 16.79 -1.66 -7.62
CA THR A 10 16.88 -0.68 -6.52
C THR A 10 16.01 -1.08 -5.35
N LEU A 11 14.78 -1.49 -5.61
CA LEU A 11 13.84 -1.93 -4.59
C LEU A 11 14.30 -3.20 -3.88
N GLU A 12 15.01 -4.09 -4.57
CA GLU A 12 15.54 -5.33 -4.01
C GLU A 12 16.59 -5.12 -2.91
N LYS A 13 17.28 -4.01 -2.91
CA LYS A 13 18.30 -3.66 -1.90
C LYS A 13 17.70 -3.03 -0.64
N LEU A 14 16.44 -2.56 -0.70
CA LEU A 14 15.81 -1.87 0.40
C LEU A 14 15.31 -2.83 1.48
N ARG A 15 15.31 -2.35 2.73
CA ARG A 15 14.72 -3.08 3.87
C ARG A 15 13.20 -3.18 3.70
N PRO A 16 12.56 -4.27 4.18
CA PRO A 16 11.10 -4.41 4.10
C PRO A 16 10.33 -3.21 4.66
N THR A 17 10.77 -2.70 5.81
CA THR A 17 10.15 -1.52 6.43
C THR A 17 10.28 -0.25 5.60
N THR A 18 11.40 -0.06 4.89
CA THR A 18 11.59 1.06 3.97
C THR A 18 10.65 0.96 2.77
N LEU A 19 10.46 -0.26 2.23
CA LEU A 19 9.51 -0.51 1.15
C LEU A 19 8.07 -0.21 1.58
N LEU A 20 7.68 -0.65 2.79
CA LEU A 20 6.36 -0.34 3.34
C LEU A 20 6.15 1.16 3.55
N LEU A 21 7.16 1.88 4.01
CA LEU A 21 7.11 3.34 4.18
C LEU A 21 6.98 4.06 2.83
N LEU A 22 7.78 3.67 1.83
CA LEU A 22 7.71 4.25 0.48
C LEU A 22 6.35 3.99 -0.17
N GLY A 23 5.86 2.75 -0.10
CA GLY A 23 4.57 2.38 -0.64
C GLY A 23 3.41 3.10 0.05
N GLY A 24 3.41 3.16 1.38
CA GLY A 24 2.41 3.86 2.16
C GLY A 24 2.42 5.38 1.92
N SER A 25 3.60 6.01 1.87
CA SER A 25 3.71 7.44 1.55
C SER A 25 3.21 7.75 0.14
N GLY A 26 3.53 6.91 -0.84
CA GLY A 26 3.00 7.04 -2.20
C GLY A 26 1.49 6.90 -2.26
N ALA A 27 0.91 6.00 -1.45
CA ALA A 27 -0.53 5.85 -1.35
C ALA A 27 -1.20 7.09 -0.74
N ILE A 28 -0.61 7.70 0.30
CA ILE A 28 -1.12 8.94 0.90
C ILE A 28 -1.17 10.04 -0.16
N VAL A 29 -0.06 10.30 -0.84
CA VAL A 29 0.02 11.34 -1.90
C VAL A 29 -1.04 11.07 -2.98
N ARG A 30 -1.16 9.83 -3.44
CA ARG A 30 -2.13 9.45 -4.44
C ARG A 30 -3.56 9.76 -4.02
N TRP A 31 -3.95 9.37 -2.82
CA TRP A 31 -5.31 9.58 -2.32
C TRP A 31 -5.63 11.06 -2.11
N LEU A 32 -4.65 11.85 -1.64
CA LEU A 32 -4.79 13.30 -1.53
C LEU A 32 -5.01 13.96 -2.89
N VAL A 33 -4.23 13.57 -3.91
CA VAL A 33 -4.39 14.10 -5.27
C VAL A 33 -5.77 13.72 -5.85
N ILE A 34 -6.17 12.44 -5.75
CA ILE A 34 -7.47 11.99 -6.28
C ILE A 34 -8.63 12.71 -5.57
N GLY A 35 -8.53 12.95 -4.26
CA GLY A 35 -9.53 13.69 -3.50
C GLY A 35 -9.60 15.19 -3.84
N SER A 36 -8.53 15.76 -4.40
CA SER A 36 -8.39 17.19 -4.65
C SER A 36 -8.71 17.61 -6.08
N THR A 37 -8.75 16.68 -7.05
CA THR A 37 -8.90 17.03 -8.46
C THR A 37 -9.69 16.01 -9.25
N THR A 38 -10.43 16.49 -10.24
CA THR A 38 -11.10 15.68 -11.26
C THR A 38 -10.38 15.75 -12.62
N SER A 39 -9.23 16.42 -12.67
CA SER A 39 -8.45 16.60 -13.90
C SER A 39 -7.82 15.28 -14.36
N LEU A 40 -8.13 14.86 -15.58
CA LEU A 40 -7.67 13.61 -16.18
C LEU A 40 -6.13 13.45 -16.17
N PRO A 41 -5.31 14.46 -16.52
CA PRO A 41 -3.86 14.32 -16.46
C PRO A 41 -3.33 13.94 -15.07
N TRP A 42 -3.88 14.53 -14.02
CA TRP A 42 -3.52 14.21 -12.65
C TRP A 42 -3.97 12.80 -12.23
N LEU A 43 -5.15 12.37 -12.68
CA LEU A 43 -5.64 11.01 -12.43
C LEU A 43 -4.74 9.97 -13.12
N PHE A 44 -4.29 10.24 -14.35
CA PHE A 44 -3.32 9.38 -15.04
C PHE A 44 -1.97 9.34 -14.32
N ALA A 45 -1.44 10.48 -13.89
CA ALA A 45 -0.19 10.55 -13.13
C ALA A 45 -0.26 9.73 -11.83
N THR A 46 -1.40 9.78 -11.13
CA THR A 46 -1.60 8.97 -9.91
C THR A 46 -1.70 7.47 -10.16
N SER A 47 -2.05 7.05 -11.38
CA SER A 47 -2.04 5.62 -11.75
C SER A 47 -0.62 5.04 -11.78
N TRP A 48 0.37 5.81 -12.23
CA TRP A 48 1.79 5.43 -12.16
C TRP A 48 2.27 5.35 -10.70
N LEU A 49 1.87 6.32 -9.90
CA LEU A 49 2.19 6.33 -8.47
C LEU A 49 1.54 5.14 -7.75
N HIS A 50 0.35 4.71 -8.20
CA HIS A 50 -0.29 3.50 -7.68
C HIS A 50 0.54 2.24 -7.95
N ALA A 51 1.02 2.06 -9.17
CA ALA A 51 1.84 0.91 -9.53
C ALA A 51 3.11 0.82 -8.67
N LEU A 52 3.76 1.97 -8.40
CA LEU A 52 4.93 2.04 -7.54
C LEU A 52 4.60 1.76 -6.07
N SER A 53 3.57 2.41 -5.54
CA SER A 53 3.20 2.28 -4.12
C SER A 53 2.67 0.88 -3.82
N PHE A 54 1.84 0.30 -4.69
CA PHE A 54 1.38 -1.07 -4.57
C PHE A 54 2.53 -2.07 -4.65
N GLY A 55 3.40 -1.93 -5.66
CA GLY A 55 4.55 -2.82 -5.84
C GLY A 55 5.52 -2.77 -4.67
N ALA A 56 5.83 -1.58 -4.15
CA ALA A 56 6.70 -1.41 -2.98
C ALA A 56 6.09 -2.03 -1.72
N THR A 57 4.80 -1.80 -1.47
CA THR A 57 4.10 -2.36 -0.30
C THR A 57 4.04 -3.89 -0.39
N TYR A 58 3.68 -4.42 -1.55
CA TYR A 58 3.60 -5.87 -1.79
C TYR A 58 4.96 -6.56 -1.59
N LEU A 59 6.01 -6.02 -2.21
CA LEU A 59 7.37 -6.53 -2.05
C LEU A 59 7.86 -6.42 -0.61
N GLY A 60 7.54 -5.31 0.07
CA GLY A 60 7.87 -5.11 1.47
C GLY A 60 7.21 -6.14 2.38
N ALA A 61 5.94 -6.46 2.12
CA ALA A 61 5.19 -7.46 2.88
C ALA A 61 5.76 -8.88 2.69
N ILE A 62 6.01 -9.29 1.43
CA ILE A 62 6.62 -10.59 1.13
C ILE A 62 7.97 -10.73 1.84
N ARG A 63 8.83 -9.74 1.73
CA ARG A 63 10.15 -9.78 2.38
C ARG A 63 10.09 -9.73 3.90
N ALA A 64 9.07 -9.09 4.46
CA ALA A 64 8.87 -9.13 5.90
C ALA A 64 8.55 -10.56 6.37
N VAL A 65 7.74 -11.30 5.60
CA VAL A 65 7.47 -12.73 5.85
C VAL A 65 8.74 -13.56 5.69
N GLU A 66 9.47 -13.40 4.59
CA GLU A 66 10.70 -14.16 4.32
C GLU A 66 11.75 -14.01 5.41
N ARG A 67 11.85 -12.84 6.05
CA ARG A 67 12.82 -12.56 7.10
C ARG A 67 12.40 -13.00 8.50
N ARG A 68 11.09 -13.22 8.73
CA ARG A 68 10.56 -13.48 10.08
C ARG A 68 10.00 -14.88 10.24
N VAL A 69 9.70 -15.54 9.13
CA VAL A 69 9.04 -16.85 9.13
C VAL A 69 10.00 -17.92 8.65
N PRO A 70 10.10 -19.07 9.35
CA PRO A 70 10.87 -20.22 8.89
C PRO A 70 10.47 -20.65 7.48
N ALA A 71 11.43 -21.21 6.72
CA ALA A 71 11.24 -21.54 5.30
C ALA A 71 10.01 -22.43 5.06
N GLU A 72 9.79 -23.39 5.94
CA GLU A 72 8.71 -24.38 5.86
C GLU A 72 7.30 -23.74 5.99
N GLN A 73 7.21 -22.60 6.66
CA GLN A 73 5.95 -21.91 6.95
C GLN A 73 5.68 -20.69 6.06
N ARG A 74 6.64 -20.31 5.19
CA ARG A 74 6.54 -19.08 4.38
C ARG A 74 5.35 -19.09 3.43
N ALA A 75 5.09 -20.20 2.77
CA ALA A 75 3.95 -20.34 1.86
C ALA A 75 2.63 -20.14 2.60
N THR A 76 2.47 -20.75 3.77
CA THR A 76 1.27 -20.58 4.61
C THR A 76 1.13 -19.14 5.09
N ALA A 77 2.20 -18.52 5.57
CA ALA A 77 2.18 -17.13 6.01
C ALA A 77 1.85 -16.15 4.88
N GLN A 78 2.36 -16.38 3.68
CA GLN A 78 2.01 -15.58 2.49
C GLN A 78 0.54 -15.79 2.08
N GLY A 79 0.04 -17.02 2.15
CA GLY A 79 -1.37 -17.33 1.92
C GLY A 79 -2.30 -16.61 2.90
N ILE A 80 -1.98 -16.63 4.19
CA ILE A 80 -2.74 -15.89 5.23
C ILE A 80 -2.69 -14.38 4.97
N LEU A 81 -1.52 -13.83 4.65
CA LEU A 81 -1.36 -12.41 4.31
C LEU A 81 -2.22 -12.03 3.09
N GLY A 82 -2.18 -12.84 2.03
CA GLY A 82 -2.98 -12.64 0.82
C GLY A 82 -4.47 -12.71 1.10
N ALA A 83 -4.92 -13.69 1.89
CA ALA A 83 -6.32 -13.82 2.29
C ALA A 83 -6.79 -12.63 3.15
N ALA A 84 -5.94 -12.15 4.08
CA ALA A 84 -6.24 -10.98 4.90
C ALA A 84 -6.35 -9.70 4.03
N GLN A 85 -5.47 -9.54 3.05
CA GLN A 85 -5.49 -8.40 2.12
C GLN A 85 -6.70 -8.44 1.16
N ALA A 86 -6.89 -9.56 0.46
CA ALA A 86 -7.94 -9.70 -0.53
C ALA A 86 -9.34 -9.88 0.10
N GLY A 87 -9.44 -10.64 1.19
CA GLY A 87 -10.69 -10.85 1.90
C GLY A 87 -11.01 -9.68 2.85
N GLY A 88 -10.30 -9.63 3.98
CA GLY A 88 -10.58 -8.67 5.04
C GLY A 88 -10.35 -7.22 4.61
N GLY A 89 -9.16 -6.92 4.08
CA GLY A 89 -8.77 -5.55 3.72
C GLY A 89 -9.63 -4.97 2.61
N MET A 90 -9.88 -5.73 1.55
CA MET A 90 -10.64 -5.26 0.38
C MET A 90 -12.12 -5.07 0.71
N VAL A 91 -12.72 -6.01 1.46
CA VAL A 91 -14.12 -5.90 1.91
C VAL A 91 -14.29 -4.71 2.85
N PHE A 92 -13.42 -4.58 3.87
CA PHE A 92 -13.47 -3.48 4.83
C PHE A 92 -13.30 -2.11 4.14
N CYS A 93 -12.27 -1.96 3.30
CA CYS A 93 -12.05 -0.72 2.55
C CYS A 93 -13.17 -0.44 1.54
N GLY A 94 -13.74 -1.48 0.92
CA GLY A 94 -14.87 -1.35 -0.01
C GLY A 94 -16.13 -0.86 0.69
N LEU A 95 -16.48 -1.41 1.85
CA LEU A 95 -17.65 -0.99 2.63
C LEU A 95 -17.49 0.45 3.15
N ILE A 96 -16.35 0.76 3.77
CA ILE A 96 -16.09 2.12 4.27
C ILE A 96 -15.99 3.11 3.10
N GLY A 97 -15.28 2.75 2.03
CA GLY A 97 -15.16 3.57 0.84
C GLY A 97 -16.51 3.85 0.18
N GLY A 98 -17.36 2.84 0.03
CA GLY A 98 -18.71 2.99 -0.50
C GLY A 98 -19.58 3.87 0.39
N PHE A 99 -19.57 3.66 1.70
CA PHE A 99 -20.32 4.47 2.66
C PHE A 99 -19.85 5.93 2.65
N THR A 100 -18.54 6.17 2.75
CA THR A 100 -17.98 7.53 2.74
C THR A 100 -18.18 8.23 1.41
N PHE A 101 -18.07 7.53 0.28
CA PHE A 101 -18.31 8.10 -1.04
C PHE A 101 -19.76 8.52 -1.24
N LYS A 102 -20.72 7.73 -0.73
CA LYS A 102 -22.15 8.08 -0.76
C LYS A 102 -22.45 9.41 -0.07
N HIS A 103 -21.74 9.72 1.03
CA HIS A 103 -22.00 10.90 1.85
C HIS A 103 -21.09 12.09 1.50
N TYR A 104 -19.86 11.84 1.11
CA TYR A 104 -18.81 12.86 0.94
C TYR A 104 -18.24 12.93 -0.49
N GLN A 105 -18.76 12.10 -1.42
CA GLN A 105 -18.30 12.04 -2.82
C GLN A 105 -16.77 11.99 -2.95
N GLY A 106 -16.16 12.89 -3.73
CA GLY A 106 -14.70 12.91 -3.94
C GLY A 106 -13.88 13.10 -2.66
N HIS A 107 -14.42 13.74 -1.64
CA HIS A 107 -13.74 13.90 -0.35
C HIS A 107 -13.58 12.57 0.42
N ALA A 108 -14.30 11.50 0.03
CA ALA A 108 -14.11 10.17 0.59
C ALA A 108 -12.67 9.65 0.44
N PHE A 109 -11.93 10.12 -0.57
CA PHE A 109 -10.54 9.73 -0.79
C PHE A 109 -9.58 10.25 0.29
N TYR A 110 -9.93 11.30 1.03
CA TYR A 110 -9.15 11.75 2.19
C TYR A 110 -9.21 10.75 3.34
N PHE A 111 -10.32 10.03 3.51
CA PHE A 111 -10.38 8.93 4.48
C PHE A 111 -9.43 7.80 4.10
N MET A 112 -9.29 7.50 2.80
CA MET A 112 -8.32 6.51 2.32
C MET A 112 -6.87 6.96 2.56
N ALA A 113 -6.58 8.25 2.43
CA ALA A 113 -5.29 8.82 2.82
C ALA A 113 -5.01 8.63 4.32
N GLY A 114 -6.04 8.82 5.17
CA GLY A 114 -5.97 8.54 6.60
C GLY A 114 -5.61 7.09 6.93
N PHE A 115 -6.25 6.12 6.27
CA PHE A 115 -5.91 4.70 6.43
C PHE A 115 -4.47 4.41 5.99
N ALA A 116 -4.03 4.97 4.87
CA ALA A 116 -2.64 4.83 4.43
C ALA A 116 -1.66 5.43 5.46
N ALA A 117 -2.00 6.56 6.08
CA ALA A 117 -1.19 7.18 7.13
C ALA A 117 -1.08 6.29 8.38
N VAL A 118 -2.16 5.62 8.80
CA VAL A 118 -2.11 4.62 9.86
C VAL A 118 -1.15 3.49 9.51
N GLY A 119 -1.19 2.98 8.28
CA GLY A 119 -0.26 1.97 7.79
C GLY A 119 1.21 2.42 7.86
N VAL A 120 1.48 3.68 7.49
CA VAL A 120 2.82 4.29 7.60
C VAL A 120 3.27 4.40 9.05
N MET A 121 2.39 4.83 9.96
CA MET A 121 2.70 4.90 11.38
C MET A 121 3.04 3.53 11.98
N LEU A 122 2.29 2.49 11.62
CA LEU A 122 2.58 1.11 12.03
C LEU A 122 3.93 0.64 11.48
N ALA A 123 4.24 0.94 10.22
CA ALA A 123 5.54 0.60 9.63
C ALA A 123 6.71 1.34 10.31
N MET A 124 6.52 2.59 10.72
CA MET A 124 7.48 3.35 11.51
C MET A 124 7.68 2.76 12.91
N TRP A 125 6.61 2.39 13.57
CA TRP A 125 6.67 1.73 14.86
C TRP A 125 7.43 0.40 14.78
N LEU A 126 7.13 -0.44 13.80
CA LEU A 126 7.87 -1.67 13.53
C LEU A 126 9.36 -1.44 13.21
N ARG A 127 9.72 -0.28 12.69
CA ARG A 127 11.12 0.09 12.44
C ARG A 127 11.86 0.45 13.73
N ARG A 128 11.17 1.08 14.68
CA ARG A 128 11.75 1.53 15.97
C ARG A 128 11.89 0.38 16.98
N SER A 129 11.03 -0.63 16.90
CA SER A 129 11.03 -1.80 17.80
C SER A 129 12.12 -2.84 17.47
N ARG A 130 13.08 -2.47 16.63
CA ARG A 130 14.27 -3.26 16.29
C ARG A 130 15.52 -2.51 16.68
#